data_1779fca51b72ea4040dc904c040af193
#
_entry.id   1779fca51b72ea4040dc904c040af193
#
_cell.length_a   1.000
_cell.length_b   1.000
_cell.length_c   1.000
_cell.angle_alpha   90.00
_cell.angle_beta   90.00
_cell.angle_gamma   90.00
#
_symmetry.space_group_name_H-M   'P 1'
#
loop_
_entity.id
_entity.type
_entity.pdbx_description
1 polymer ?
#
loop_
_entity_poly.entity_id
_entity_poly.type
_entity_poly.pdbx_seq_one_letter_code
_entity_poly.pdbx_strand_id
1 'polypeptide(L)'
;IPAFVDKNTLVVGSSYSGNTEETTMAIAEAKLRGSHIICICSGGKLKTFCQENDYDCIIVPGGNPPRSALAYSVIQLLHIFAELGFVSHEHKSSMLKGGELIVNEKESIHKLAQEMAAHLFNKVGIYYAEAKYEGVIVRARQQFNENSKYLGWHHVIPEMNHNELVGWTGGDDR
;
A
#
# COMPACT_ATOMS: atom_id res chain seq x y z
N ILE A 1 -3.86 16.20 9.33
CA ILE A 1 -3.43 16.18 7.92
C ILE A 1 -2.41 17.29 7.63
N PRO A 2 -1.62 17.22 6.52
CA PRO A 2 -0.61 18.25 6.19
C PRO A 2 -1.18 19.67 6.14
N ALA A 3 -0.34 20.67 6.51
CA ALA A 3 -0.79 22.05 6.60
C ALA A 3 -1.17 22.68 5.24
N PHE A 4 -0.63 22.14 4.14
CA PHE A 4 -0.95 22.62 2.78
C PHE A 4 -2.33 22.20 2.26
N VAL A 5 -3.01 21.28 2.96
CA VAL A 5 -4.35 20.83 2.54
C VAL A 5 -5.37 21.94 2.74
N ASP A 6 -6.02 22.34 1.64
CA ASP A 6 -7.01 23.43 1.60
C ASP A 6 -8.12 23.14 0.57
N LYS A 7 -8.92 24.13 0.26
CA LYS A 7 -10.04 24.03 -0.70
C LYS A 7 -9.64 23.69 -2.15
N ASN A 8 -8.37 23.84 -2.51
CA ASN A 8 -7.83 23.51 -3.84
C ASN A 8 -7.19 22.12 -3.88
N THR A 9 -7.25 21.39 -2.77
CA THR A 9 -6.63 20.07 -2.61
C THR A 9 -7.68 18.98 -2.83
N LEU A 10 -7.34 17.95 -3.63
CA LEU A 10 -8.07 16.69 -3.67
C LEU A 10 -7.49 15.74 -2.62
N VAL A 11 -8.32 15.29 -1.70
CA VAL A 11 -7.98 14.29 -0.69
C VAL A 11 -8.65 12.98 -1.03
N VAL A 12 -7.84 11.92 -1.24
CA VAL A 12 -8.34 10.58 -1.49
C VAL A 12 -8.27 9.76 -0.20
N GLY A 13 -9.42 9.45 0.39
CA GLY A 13 -9.54 8.63 1.58
C GLY A 13 -9.67 7.15 1.24
N SER A 14 -8.63 6.34 1.51
CA SER A 14 -8.67 4.91 1.25
C SER A 14 -8.63 4.10 2.54
N SER A 15 -9.71 3.38 2.83
CA SER A 15 -9.80 2.43 3.93
C SER A 15 -10.66 1.25 3.49
N TYR A 16 -10.07 0.07 3.37
CA TYR A 16 -10.81 -1.11 2.89
C TYR A 16 -12.05 -1.39 3.74
N SER A 17 -11.94 -1.43 5.07
CA SER A 17 -13.08 -1.62 5.97
C SER A 17 -14.00 -0.39 6.06
N GLY A 18 -13.49 0.79 5.69
CA GLY A 18 -14.15 2.07 5.91
C GLY A 18 -14.25 2.50 7.39
N ASN A 19 -13.56 1.81 8.29
CA ASN A 19 -13.63 2.06 9.75
C ASN A 19 -12.27 2.42 10.36
N THR A 20 -11.21 2.58 9.56
CA THR A 20 -9.89 2.99 10.04
C THR A 20 -9.99 4.40 10.64
N GLU A 21 -9.69 4.52 11.92
CA GLU A 21 -9.91 5.75 12.68
C GLU A 21 -9.08 6.91 12.13
N GLU A 22 -7.80 6.67 11.85
CA GLU A 22 -6.89 7.65 11.26
C GLU A 22 -7.41 8.19 9.92
N THR A 23 -7.94 7.30 9.07
CA THR A 23 -8.52 7.71 7.78
C THR A 23 -9.78 8.54 7.98
N THR A 24 -10.69 8.11 8.84
CA THR A 24 -11.95 8.83 9.09
C THR A 24 -11.70 10.19 9.71
N MET A 25 -10.76 10.30 10.63
CA MET A 25 -10.34 11.59 11.23
C MET A 25 -9.70 12.51 10.19
N ALA A 26 -8.80 11.99 9.35
CA ALA A 26 -8.16 12.76 8.30
C ALA A 26 -9.16 13.31 7.27
N ILE A 27 -10.16 12.52 6.88
CA ILE A 27 -11.22 12.95 5.97
C ILE A 27 -12.14 13.98 6.61
N ALA A 28 -12.48 13.83 7.89
CA ALA A 28 -13.27 14.82 8.60
C ALA A 28 -12.53 16.17 8.70
N GLU A 29 -11.24 16.17 8.95
CA GLU A 29 -10.42 17.38 8.93
C GLU A 29 -10.31 18.01 7.53
N ALA A 30 -10.14 17.20 6.49
CA ALA A 30 -10.14 17.66 5.09
C ALA A 30 -11.45 18.38 4.73
N LYS A 31 -12.60 17.84 5.17
CA LYS A 31 -13.90 18.49 5.03
C LYS A 31 -13.93 19.86 5.68
N LEU A 32 -13.43 19.99 6.93
CA LEU A 32 -13.39 21.27 7.64
C LEU A 32 -12.55 22.33 6.91
N ARG A 33 -11.55 21.89 6.14
CA ARG A 33 -10.70 22.76 5.32
C ARG A 33 -11.27 23.04 3.94
N GLY A 34 -12.46 22.49 3.62
CA GLY A 34 -13.16 22.70 2.34
C GLY A 34 -12.54 21.96 1.15
N SER A 35 -11.73 20.92 1.39
CA SER A 35 -11.08 20.16 0.32
C SER A 35 -12.07 19.35 -0.51
N HIS A 36 -11.70 19.07 -1.78
CA HIS A 36 -12.37 18.04 -2.55
C HIS A 36 -12.05 16.67 -1.99
N ILE A 37 -13.05 15.80 -1.88
CA ILE A 37 -12.88 14.49 -1.22
C ILE A 37 -13.44 13.39 -2.13
N ILE A 38 -12.66 12.33 -2.33
CA ILE A 38 -13.08 11.06 -2.92
C ILE A 38 -12.67 9.94 -1.96
N CYS A 39 -13.55 8.98 -1.71
CA CYS A 39 -13.24 7.85 -0.84
C CYS A 39 -13.25 6.51 -1.58
N ILE A 40 -12.42 5.57 -1.11
CA ILE A 40 -12.37 4.17 -1.59
C ILE A 40 -12.55 3.27 -0.37
N CYS A 41 -13.62 2.49 -0.32
CA CYS A 41 -13.87 1.57 0.80
C CYS A 41 -14.81 0.43 0.38
N SER A 42 -14.95 -0.61 1.22
CA SER A 42 -15.99 -1.65 1.03
C SER A 42 -17.28 -1.35 1.79
N GLY A 43 -17.30 -0.30 2.60
CA GLY A 43 -18.45 0.08 3.43
C GLY A 43 -18.05 0.90 4.64
N GLY A 44 -18.71 0.65 5.78
CA GLY A 44 -18.37 1.25 7.07
C GLY A 44 -18.64 2.75 7.19
N LYS A 45 -18.05 3.36 8.22
CA LYS A 45 -18.23 4.78 8.55
C LYS A 45 -17.88 5.72 7.40
N LEU A 46 -16.86 5.35 6.60
CA LEU A 46 -16.39 6.18 5.50
C LEU A 46 -17.45 6.26 4.39
N LYS A 47 -18.12 5.14 4.06
CA LYS A 47 -19.25 5.14 3.13
C LYS A 47 -20.40 6.02 3.62
N THR A 48 -20.79 5.88 4.91
CA THR A 48 -21.84 6.68 5.52
C THR A 48 -21.48 8.16 5.48
N PHE A 49 -20.25 8.50 5.84
CA PHE A 49 -19.76 9.87 5.80
C PHE A 49 -19.87 10.48 4.37
N CYS A 50 -19.50 9.75 3.33
CA CYS A 50 -19.64 10.22 1.96
C CYS A 50 -21.11 10.45 1.58
N GLN A 51 -21.99 9.53 1.93
CA GLN A 51 -23.42 9.66 1.65
C GLN A 51 -24.08 10.86 2.35
N GLU A 52 -23.72 11.10 3.61
CA GLU A 52 -24.26 12.21 4.40
C GLU A 52 -23.74 13.59 3.95
N ASN A 53 -22.62 13.64 3.23
CA ASN A 53 -21.96 14.88 2.85
C ASN A 53 -21.85 15.08 1.33
N ASP A 54 -22.51 14.23 0.55
CA ASP A 54 -22.53 14.27 -0.93
C ASP A 54 -21.12 14.22 -1.55
N TYR A 55 -20.26 13.33 -1.01
CA TYR A 55 -18.93 13.06 -1.55
C TYR A 55 -18.91 11.77 -2.37
N ASP A 56 -18.07 11.74 -3.39
CA ASP A 56 -17.85 10.55 -4.20
C ASP A 56 -17.23 9.42 -3.38
N CYS A 57 -17.78 8.21 -3.53
CA CYS A 57 -17.31 7.02 -2.85
C CYS A 57 -17.28 5.80 -3.78
N ILE A 58 -16.08 5.30 -4.06
CA ILE A 58 -15.89 4.07 -4.83
C ILE A 58 -16.02 2.89 -3.88
N ILE A 59 -17.07 2.09 -4.08
CA ILE A 59 -17.32 0.89 -3.27
C ILE A 59 -16.65 -0.32 -3.93
N VAL A 60 -15.70 -0.91 -3.21
CA VAL A 60 -14.99 -2.13 -3.62
C VAL A 60 -15.61 -3.37 -2.96
N PRO A 61 -15.45 -4.58 -3.53
CA PRO A 61 -15.94 -5.81 -2.91
C PRO A 61 -15.40 -6.00 -1.49
N GLY A 62 -16.29 -6.26 -0.55
CA GLY A 62 -15.97 -6.57 0.85
C GLY A 62 -15.72 -8.06 1.09
N GLY A 63 -15.51 -8.43 2.37
CA GLY A 63 -15.42 -9.83 2.81
C GLY A 63 -14.01 -10.42 2.85
N ASN A 64 -13.00 -9.70 2.38
CA ASN A 64 -11.60 -10.15 2.45
C ASN A 64 -10.87 -9.56 3.68
N PRO A 65 -9.84 -10.22 4.19
CA PRO A 65 -8.93 -9.58 5.13
C PRO A 65 -8.30 -8.33 4.51
N PRO A 66 -8.21 -7.17 5.21
CA PRO A 66 -7.67 -5.92 4.65
C PRO A 66 -6.28 -6.08 4.02
N ARG A 67 -5.42 -6.92 4.60
CA ARG A 67 -4.08 -7.20 4.11
C ARG A 67 -4.03 -7.87 2.73
N SER A 68 -5.11 -8.52 2.29
CA SER A 68 -5.23 -9.11 0.95
C SER A 68 -5.94 -8.20 -0.05
N ALA A 69 -6.41 -7.03 0.37
CA ALA A 69 -7.27 -6.15 -0.41
C ALA A 69 -6.54 -4.96 -1.06
N LEU A 70 -5.19 -4.92 -1.00
CA LEU A 70 -4.40 -3.81 -1.53
C LEU A 70 -4.70 -3.51 -3.01
N ALA A 71 -4.86 -4.55 -3.82
CA ALA A 71 -5.12 -4.41 -5.25
C ALA A 71 -6.38 -3.57 -5.52
N TYR A 72 -7.45 -3.73 -4.74
CA TYR A 72 -8.65 -2.93 -4.89
C TYR A 72 -8.37 -1.43 -4.75
N SER A 73 -7.64 -1.04 -3.70
CA SER A 73 -7.31 0.38 -3.46
C SER A 73 -6.36 0.94 -4.52
N VAL A 74 -5.32 0.19 -4.89
CA VAL A 74 -4.33 0.64 -5.88
C VAL A 74 -4.96 0.81 -7.27
N ILE A 75 -5.82 -0.12 -7.69
CA ILE A 75 -6.51 -0.05 -8.97
C ILE A 75 -7.40 1.18 -9.05
N GLN A 76 -8.20 1.43 -8.01
CA GLN A 76 -9.10 2.58 -8.01
C GLN A 76 -8.32 3.91 -7.94
N LEU A 77 -7.23 3.97 -7.18
CA LEU A 77 -6.37 5.15 -7.13
C LEU A 77 -5.76 5.46 -8.50
N LEU A 78 -5.28 4.45 -9.22
CA LEU A 78 -4.75 4.63 -10.57
C LEU A 78 -5.85 5.08 -11.57
N HIS A 79 -7.08 4.59 -11.43
CA HIS A 79 -8.20 5.09 -12.22
C HIS A 79 -8.50 6.56 -11.94
N ILE A 80 -8.58 6.96 -10.66
CA ILE A 80 -8.75 8.37 -10.28
C ILE A 80 -7.65 9.23 -10.91
N PHE A 81 -6.38 8.82 -10.80
CA PHE A 81 -5.26 9.58 -11.35
C PHE A 81 -5.28 9.64 -12.88
N ALA A 82 -5.75 8.61 -13.57
CA ALA A 82 -5.89 8.63 -15.01
C ALA A 82 -7.01 9.55 -15.47
N GLU A 83 -8.15 9.53 -14.81
CA GLU A 83 -9.28 10.44 -15.12
C GLU A 83 -8.90 11.91 -14.85
N LEU A 84 -8.01 12.17 -13.90
CA LEU A 84 -7.46 13.49 -13.62
C LEU A 84 -6.28 13.88 -14.53
N GLY A 85 -5.84 13.00 -15.42
CA GLY A 85 -4.74 13.26 -16.35
C GLY A 85 -3.33 13.17 -15.73
N PHE A 86 -3.19 12.65 -14.52
CA PHE A 86 -1.89 12.50 -13.85
C PHE A 86 -1.11 11.27 -14.31
N VAL A 87 -1.80 10.25 -14.81
CA VAL A 87 -1.19 9.05 -15.38
C VAL A 87 -1.88 8.66 -16.69
N SER A 88 -1.18 7.92 -17.55
CA SER A 88 -1.73 7.43 -18.81
C SER A 88 -2.81 6.36 -18.56
N HIS A 89 -3.82 6.30 -19.42
CA HIS A 89 -4.83 5.22 -19.42
C HIS A 89 -4.25 3.82 -19.77
N GLU A 90 -2.99 3.75 -20.18
CA GLU A 90 -2.28 2.47 -20.41
C GLU A 90 -2.15 1.61 -19.13
N HIS A 91 -2.32 2.22 -17.96
CA HIS A 91 -2.33 1.46 -16.69
C HIS A 91 -3.31 0.29 -16.72
N LYS A 92 -4.45 0.40 -17.41
CA LYS A 92 -5.45 -0.68 -17.55
C LYS A 92 -4.85 -1.94 -18.18
N SER A 93 -4.14 -1.77 -19.29
CA SER A 93 -3.48 -2.89 -19.98
C SER A 93 -2.33 -3.48 -19.15
N SER A 94 -1.57 -2.63 -18.47
CA SER A 94 -0.47 -3.05 -17.60
C SER A 94 -0.96 -3.88 -16.42
N MET A 95 -2.09 -3.51 -15.83
CA MET A 95 -2.71 -4.26 -14.73
C MET A 95 -3.25 -5.61 -15.17
N LEU A 96 -3.88 -5.69 -16.34
CA LEU A 96 -4.35 -6.97 -16.91
C LEU A 96 -3.16 -7.90 -17.15
N LYS A 97 -2.09 -7.41 -17.78
CA LYS A 97 -0.84 -8.19 -17.98
C LYS A 97 -0.22 -8.63 -16.66
N GLY A 98 -0.24 -7.77 -15.64
CA GLY A 98 0.22 -8.15 -14.29
C GLY A 98 -0.61 -9.26 -13.67
N GLY A 99 -1.93 -9.23 -13.82
CA GLY A 99 -2.83 -10.29 -13.39
C GLY A 99 -2.57 -11.61 -14.13
N GLU A 100 -2.43 -11.55 -15.45
CA GLU A 100 -2.09 -12.71 -16.28
C GLU A 100 -0.74 -13.32 -15.89
N LEU A 101 0.27 -12.49 -15.64
CA LEU A 101 1.59 -12.93 -15.17
C LEU A 101 1.47 -13.73 -13.86
N ILE A 102 0.73 -13.22 -12.87
CA ILE A 102 0.54 -13.89 -11.58
C ILE A 102 -0.13 -15.25 -11.76
N VAL A 103 -1.12 -15.34 -12.64
CA VAL A 103 -1.83 -16.59 -12.94
C VAL A 103 -0.91 -17.59 -13.63
N ASN A 104 -0.17 -17.16 -14.64
CA ASN A 104 0.71 -18.02 -15.43
C ASN A 104 1.92 -18.51 -14.64
N GLU A 105 2.46 -17.66 -13.76
CA GLU A 105 3.64 -17.96 -12.94
C GLU A 105 3.30 -18.52 -11.54
N LYS A 106 2.06 -18.91 -11.30
CA LYS A 106 1.58 -19.31 -9.98
C LYS A 106 2.45 -20.39 -9.33
N GLU A 107 2.81 -21.42 -10.09
CA GLU A 107 3.59 -22.55 -9.57
C GLU A 107 5.04 -22.15 -9.27
N SER A 108 5.66 -21.35 -10.15
CA SER A 108 7.02 -20.83 -9.94
C SER A 108 7.08 -19.89 -8.73
N ILE A 109 6.07 -19.03 -8.57
CA ILE A 109 5.92 -18.14 -7.40
C ILE A 109 5.78 -18.96 -6.11
N HIS A 110 4.95 -20.00 -6.10
CA HIS A 110 4.78 -20.88 -4.93
C HIS A 110 6.09 -21.59 -4.56
N LYS A 111 6.80 -22.14 -5.54
CA LYS A 111 8.08 -22.79 -5.30
C LYS A 111 9.09 -21.82 -4.70
N LEU A 112 9.25 -20.64 -5.30
CA LEU A 112 10.14 -19.60 -4.78
C LEU A 112 9.74 -19.17 -3.35
N ALA A 113 8.45 -19.02 -3.07
CA ALA A 113 7.97 -18.68 -1.75
C ALA A 113 8.33 -19.74 -0.70
N GLN A 114 8.25 -21.02 -1.05
CA GLN A 114 8.66 -22.13 -0.16
C GLN A 114 10.17 -22.12 0.11
N GLU A 115 10.98 -21.90 -0.92
CA GLU A 115 12.44 -21.79 -0.79
C GLU A 115 12.81 -20.59 0.10
N MET A 116 12.21 -19.42 -0.14
CA MET A 116 12.41 -18.24 0.70
C MET A 116 11.98 -18.47 2.15
N ALA A 117 10.83 -19.11 2.38
CA ALA A 117 10.36 -19.42 3.72
C ALA A 117 11.34 -20.32 4.49
N ALA A 118 11.92 -21.33 3.82
CA ALA A 118 12.92 -22.20 4.41
C ALA A 118 14.21 -21.42 4.78
N HIS A 119 14.64 -20.51 3.93
CA HIS A 119 15.81 -19.66 4.21
C HIS A 119 15.58 -18.65 5.33
N LEU A 120 14.37 -18.10 5.45
CA LEU A 120 14.02 -17.11 6.47
C LEU A 120 13.65 -17.72 7.82
N PHE A 121 13.41 -19.02 7.88
CA PHE A 121 13.01 -19.67 9.11
C PHE A 121 14.03 -19.44 10.25
N ASN A 122 13.55 -18.95 11.40
CA ASN A 122 14.37 -18.53 12.55
C ASN A 122 15.40 -17.42 12.27
N LYS A 123 15.20 -16.61 11.22
CA LYS A 123 16.06 -15.48 10.91
C LYS A 123 15.25 -14.20 10.82
N VAL A 124 15.89 -13.07 11.06
CA VAL A 124 15.28 -11.76 10.87
C VAL A 124 15.40 -11.38 9.39
N GLY A 125 14.28 -10.99 8.77
CA GLY A 125 14.27 -10.52 7.39
C GLY A 125 14.66 -9.05 7.28
N ILE A 126 15.69 -8.75 6.48
CA ILE A 126 16.04 -7.38 6.11
C ILE A 126 15.92 -7.24 4.60
N TYR A 127 15.17 -6.23 4.15
CA TYR A 127 14.80 -6.06 2.76
C TYR A 127 15.49 -4.82 2.19
N TYR A 128 16.28 -5.00 1.14
CA TYR A 128 16.94 -3.90 0.42
C TYR A 128 16.42 -3.79 -0.98
N ALA A 129 16.19 -2.56 -1.45
CA ALA A 129 15.91 -2.28 -2.85
C ALA A 129 16.33 -0.85 -3.20
N GLU A 130 16.43 -0.57 -4.50
CA GLU A 130 16.55 0.81 -4.98
C GLU A 130 15.34 1.63 -4.49
N ALA A 131 15.54 2.92 -4.21
CA ALA A 131 14.52 3.83 -3.68
C ALA A 131 13.20 3.80 -4.48
N LYS A 132 13.25 3.62 -5.82
CA LYS A 132 12.05 3.51 -6.67
C LYS A 132 11.16 2.29 -6.34
N TYR A 133 11.71 1.27 -5.67
CA TYR A 133 10.98 0.06 -5.25
C TYR A 133 10.67 0.04 -3.75
N GLU A 134 10.88 1.13 -3.04
CA GLU A 134 10.65 1.19 -1.59
C GLU A 134 9.22 0.73 -1.22
N GLY A 135 8.20 1.17 -1.94
CA GLY A 135 6.82 0.75 -1.70
C GLY A 135 6.63 -0.77 -1.77
N VAL A 136 7.38 -1.46 -2.64
CA VAL A 136 7.32 -2.93 -2.78
C VAL A 136 7.92 -3.62 -1.56
N ILE A 137 9.12 -3.21 -1.12
CA ILE A 137 9.77 -3.84 0.05
C ILE A 137 9.08 -3.50 1.36
N VAL A 138 8.52 -2.29 1.48
CA VAL A 138 7.64 -1.91 2.60
C VAL A 138 6.45 -2.86 2.66
N ARG A 139 5.79 -3.09 1.53
CA ARG A 139 4.63 -4.00 1.48
C ARG A 139 5.01 -5.45 1.77
N ALA A 140 6.13 -5.95 1.23
CA ALA A 140 6.63 -7.28 1.54
C ALA A 140 6.85 -7.45 3.05
N ARG A 141 7.57 -6.52 3.68
CA ARG A 141 7.78 -6.52 5.14
C ARG A 141 6.47 -6.53 5.92
N GLN A 142 5.50 -5.67 5.55
CA GLN A 142 4.19 -5.62 6.20
C GLN A 142 3.45 -6.96 6.10
N GLN A 143 3.52 -7.63 4.95
CA GLN A 143 2.91 -8.95 4.78
C GLN A 143 3.54 -10.01 5.69
N PHE A 144 4.85 -10.01 5.88
CA PHE A 144 5.51 -10.88 6.87
C PHE A 144 5.06 -10.55 8.28
N ASN A 145 5.03 -9.28 8.66
CA ASN A 145 4.58 -8.87 10.00
C ASN A 145 3.14 -9.30 10.28
N GLU A 146 2.23 -9.09 9.34
CA GLU A 146 0.81 -9.37 9.55
C GLU A 146 0.46 -10.84 9.42
N ASN A 147 1.00 -11.56 8.44
CA ASN A 147 0.62 -12.95 8.17
C ASN A 147 1.45 -13.95 8.97
N SER A 148 2.78 -13.74 9.04
CA SER A 148 3.72 -14.66 9.68
C SER A 148 4.02 -14.32 11.14
N LYS A 149 3.59 -13.12 11.61
CA LYS A 149 3.95 -12.57 12.94
C LYS A 149 5.47 -12.44 13.11
N TYR A 150 6.15 -12.14 12.02
CA TYR A 150 7.60 -12.10 11.91
C TYR A 150 8.08 -10.67 11.71
N LEU A 151 8.93 -10.17 12.59
CA LEU A 151 9.49 -8.84 12.45
C LEU A 151 10.55 -8.81 11.34
N GLY A 152 10.59 -7.70 10.64
CA GLY A 152 11.59 -7.44 9.61
C GLY A 152 11.79 -5.94 9.42
N TRP A 153 12.90 -5.58 8.80
CA TRP A 153 13.23 -4.18 8.48
C TRP A 153 13.48 -4.01 6.99
N HIS A 154 13.48 -2.79 6.55
CA HIS A 154 13.85 -2.46 5.18
C HIS A 154 14.72 -1.20 5.17
N HIS A 155 15.56 -1.09 4.17
CA HIS A 155 16.29 0.14 3.87
C HIS A 155 16.49 0.27 2.36
N VAL A 156 16.65 1.49 1.88
CA VAL A 156 16.77 1.76 0.44
C VAL A 156 18.22 2.03 0.04
N ILE A 157 18.54 1.60 -1.17
CA ILE A 157 19.79 1.92 -1.85
C ILE A 157 19.54 3.17 -2.70
N PRO A 158 20.40 4.21 -2.65
CA PRO A 158 21.77 4.17 -2.13
C PRO A 158 21.95 4.57 -0.66
N GLU A 159 20.92 5.00 0.05
CA GLU A 159 21.05 5.53 1.41
C GLU A 159 21.73 4.56 2.38
N MET A 160 21.40 3.26 2.31
CA MET A 160 22.05 2.26 3.16
C MET A 160 23.57 2.19 2.98
N ASN A 161 24.07 2.52 1.79
CA ASN A 161 25.50 2.49 1.49
C ASN A 161 26.27 3.58 2.27
N HIS A 162 25.58 4.64 2.67
CA HIS A 162 26.22 5.78 3.33
C HIS A 162 26.57 5.49 4.80
N ASN A 163 25.75 4.69 5.48
CA ASN A 163 25.87 4.46 6.91
C ASN A 163 25.79 2.98 7.32
N GLU A 164 24.80 2.26 6.85
CA GLU A 164 24.50 0.91 7.31
C GLU A 164 25.53 -0.12 6.82
N LEU A 165 26.06 0.05 5.60
CA LEU A 165 27.05 -0.87 5.02
C LEU A 165 28.28 -1.01 5.93
N VAL A 166 28.73 0.08 6.52
CA VAL A 166 29.85 0.07 7.48
C VAL A 166 29.47 -0.66 8.77
N GLY A 167 28.22 -0.55 9.21
CA GLY A 167 27.71 -1.26 10.39
C GLY A 167 27.79 -2.78 10.29
N TRP A 168 27.63 -3.32 9.08
CA TRP A 168 27.70 -4.76 8.81
C TRP A 168 29.13 -5.33 8.91
N THR A 169 30.17 -4.48 8.93
CA THR A 169 31.57 -4.92 9.06
C THR A 169 32.03 -5.01 10.51
N GLY A 170 31.20 -4.57 11.48
CA GLY A 170 31.54 -4.57 12.90
C GLY A 170 30.94 -5.76 13.65
N GLY A 171 31.65 -6.28 14.62
CA GLY A 171 31.14 -7.24 15.58
C GLY A 171 31.38 -8.70 15.23
N ASP A 172 32.63 -9.08 15.17
CA ASP A 172 33.06 -10.47 14.89
C ASP A 172 32.54 -11.54 15.88
N ASP A 173 32.03 -11.12 17.05
CA ASP A 173 31.63 -12.00 18.15
C ASP A 173 30.18 -11.80 18.61
N ARG A 174 29.24 -11.36 17.75
CA ARG A 174 27.84 -11.11 18.15
C ARG A 174 26.84 -11.95 17.42
#